data_e00568bbaafc1dd7fe807265626e3f61
#
_entry.id   e00568bbaafc1dd7fe807265626e3f61
#
_cell.length_a   1.000
_cell.length_b   1.000
_cell.length_c   1.000
_cell.angle_alpha   90.00
_cell.angle_beta   90.00
_cell.angle_gamma   90.00
#
_symmetry.space_group_name_H-M   'P 1'
#
loop_
_entity.id
_entity.type
_entity.pdbx_description
1 polymer ?
#
loop_
_entity_poly.entity_id
_entity_poly.type
_entity_poly.pdbx_seq_one_letter_code
_entity_poly.pdbx_strand_id
1 'polypeptide(L)'
;AAGVAAGALTSGNTEDETDAVFSEIYAGKLKILYVAPERLASSAMQSALFRFNVTSLVVDEAHCVSQWGHDFRPDYLRIGELRKSLCVPLAAFTATADKETRQEITERLFDGVAPKVFLHGFDRPNIYLSFAVKDNPRRQILEFVSRRKGQPGIIYCGTRAKTETIANALKEAGHSTCHYHGGMPAEERRLVENRFAVEDGLIVVATVAFGMGIDKPDIRWVAHADLPKSIESFYQEIGRAGRDGGPAETYTLYGPED
;
A
#
# COMPACT_ATOMS: atom_id res chain seq x y z
N ALA A 1 -14.77 -6.27 -9.54
CA ALA A 1 -13.66 -6.97 -10.16
C ALA A 1 -13.92 -7.04 -11.68
N ALA A 2 -12.88 -6.86 -12.50
CA ALA A 2 -12.96 -6.83 -13.96
C ALA A 2 -13.25 -8.22 -14.61
N GLY A 3 -13.51 -9.27 -13.82
CA GLY A 3 -13.78 -10.62 -14.31
C GLY A 3 -12.59 -11.34 -14.95
N VAL A 4 -11.37 -10.82 -14.77
CA VAL A 4 -10.14 -11.43 -15.29
C VAL A 4 -9.63 -12.48 -14.29
N ALA A 5 -9.32 -13.68 -14.77
CA ALA A 5 -8.74 -14.74 -13.95
C ALA A 5 -7.33 -14.33 -13.47
N ALA A 6 -7.17 -14.17 -12.18
CA ALA A 6 -5.94 -13.76 -11.53
C ALA A 6 -5.62 -14.66 -10.34
N GLY A 7 -4.33 -14.94 -10.14
CA GLY A 7 -3.82 -15.68 -8.98
C GLY A 7 -2.70 -14.91 -8.29
N ALA A 8 -2.40 -15.29 -7.04
CA ALA A 8 -1.34 -14.67 -6.26
C ALA A 8 -0.45 -15.73 -5.61
N LEU A 9 0.86 -15.53 -5.70
CA LEU A 9 1.88 -16.34 -5.04
C LEU A 9 2.70 -15.47 -4.10
N THR A 10 2.40 -15.57 -2.82
CA THR A 10 3.02 -14.81 -1.72
C THR A 10 3.61 -15.74 -0.68
N SER A 11 4.36 -15.22 0.28
CA SER A 11 4.85 -15.99 1.43
C SER A 11 3.75 -16.47 2.38
N GLY A 12 2.55 -15.89 2.28
CA GLY A 12 1.40 -16.24 3.11
C GLY A 12 0.48 -17.30 2.52
N ASN A 13 0.75 -17.82 1.31
CA ASN A 13 -0.04 -18.89 0.74
C ASN A 13 0.23 -20.23 1.44
N THR A 14 -0.83 -21.00 1.65
CA THR A 14 -0.71 -22.43 1.98
C THR A 14 -0.22 -23.24 0.79
N GLU A 15 0.14 -24.51 1.00
CA GLU A 15 0.50 -25.43 -0.09
C GLU A 15 -0.69 -25.62 -1.04
N ASP A 16 -1.89 -25.88 -0.51
CA ASP A 16 -3.11 -26.07 -1.30
C ASP A 16 -3.46 -24.84 -2.16
N GLU A 17 -3.32 -23.62 -1.61
CA GLU A 17 -3.52 -22.37 -2.36
C GLU A 17 -2.49 -22.22 -3.47
N THR A 18 -1.25 -22.57 -3.20
CA THR A 18 -0.16 -22.54 -4.18
C THR A 18 -0.43 -23.52 -5.32
N ASP A 19 -0.81 -24.76 -5.01
CA ASP A 19 -1.12 -25.81 -5.98
C ASP A 19 -2.34 -25.47 -6.83
N ALA A 20 -3.36 -24.83 -6.23
CA ALA A 20 -4.52 -24.35 -6.96
C ALA A 20 -4.13 -23.30 -8.02
N VAL A 21 -3.27 -22.34 -7.66
CA VAL A 21 -2.78 -21.32 -8.61
C VAL A 21 -1.98 -21.96 -9.73
N PHE A 22 -1.08 -22.89 -9.42
CA PHE A 22 -0.33 -23.61 -10.45
C PHE A 22 -1.24 -24.43 -11.38
N SER A 23 -2.25 -25.09 -10.83
CA SER A 23 -3.23 -25.83 -11.63
C SER A 23 -3.96 -24.95 -12.65
N GLU A 24 -4.38 -23.75 -12.24
CA GLU A 24 -5.01 -22.78 -13.13
C GLU A 24 -4.05 -22.25 -14.21
N ILE A 25 -2.76 -22.05 -13.86
CA ILE A 25 -1.73 -21.67 -14.82
C ILE A 25 -1.55 -22.78 -15.86
N TYR A 26 -1.37 -24.04 -15.43
CA TYR A 26 -1.20 -25.18 -16.33
C TYR A 26 -2.43 -25.41 -17.22
N ALA A 27 -3.62 -25.11 -16.71
CA ALA A 27 -4.86 -25.17 -17.50
C ALA A 27 -5.01 -24.01 -18.50
N GLY A 28 -4.07 -23.03 -18.53
CA GLY A 28 -4.11 -21.85 -19.39
C GLY A 28 -5.25 -20.87 -19.06
N LYS A 29 -5.85 -21.01 -17.90
CA LYS A 29 -6.97 -20.17 -17.45
C LYS A 29 -6.51 -18.82 -16.88
N LEU A 30 -5.38 -18.82 -16.18
CA LEU A 30 -4.87 -17.61 -15.52
C LEU A 30 -4.36 -16.61 -16.53
N LYS A 31 -4.75 -15.33 -16.36
CA LYS A 31 -4.31 -14.21 -17.21
C LYS A 31 -3.36 -13.25 -16.49
N ILE A 32 -3.47 -13.15 -15.17
CA ILE A 32 -2.63 -12.32 -14.34
C ILE A 32 -2.12 -13.16 -13.18
N LEU A 33 -0.81 -13.12 -12.96
CA LEU A 33 -0.16 -13.73 -11.81
C LEU A 33 0.55 -12.65 -10.99
N TYR A 34 0.08 -12.44 -9.77
CA TYR A 34 0.77 -11.62 -8.78
C TYR A 34 1.83 -12.47 -8.08
N VAL A 35 3.06 -12.00 -8.07
CA VAL A 35 4.17 -12.70 -7.43
C VAL A 35 4.88 -11.75 -6.48
N ALA A 36 4.99 -12.15 -5.20
CA ALA A 36 5.80 -11.39 -4.27
C ALA A 36 7.30 -11.54 -4.63
N PRO A 37 8.09 -10.45 -4.60
CA PRO A 37 9.47 -10.43 -5.09
C PRO A 37 10.37 -11.51 -4.49
N GLU A 38 10.19 -11.81 -3.20
CA GLU A 38 10.93 -12.87 -2.50
C GLU A 38 10.71 -14.27 -3.09
N ARG A 39 9.56 -14.51 -3.71
CA ARG A 39 9.27 -15.80 -4.39
C ARG A 39 10.07 -15.97 -5.68
N LEU A 40 10.52 -14.89 -6.29
CA LEU A 40 11.35 -14.91 -7.49
C LEU A 40 12.77 -15.45 -7.22
N ALA A 41 13.18 -15.54 -5.95
CA ALA A 41 14.44 -16.16 -5.55
C ALA A 41 14.49 -17.68 -5.84
N SER A 42 13.33 -18.32 -5.91
CA SER A 42 13.22 -19.76 -6.09
C SER A 42 13.47 -20.16 -7.55
N SER A 43 14.40 -21.08 -7.76
CA SER A 43 14.68 -21.66 -9.10
C SER A 43 13.45 -22.35 -9.68
N ALA A 44 12.61 -22.93 -8.83
CA ALA A 44 11.35 -23.56 -9.24
C ALA A 44 10.39 -22.52 -9.83
N MET A 45 10.25 -21.35 -9.18
CA MET A 45 9.43 -20.25 -9.67
C MET A 45 9.95 -19.71 -11.00
N GLN A 46 11.25 -19.46 -11.11
CA GLN A 46 11.85 -18.99 -12.35
C GLN A 46 11.61 -19.99 -13.49
N SER A 47 11.84 -21.28 -13.25
CA SER A 47 11.57 -22.34 -14.23
C SER A 47 10.09 -22.40 -14.63
N ALA A 48 9.18 -22.19 -13.69
CA ALA A 48 7.75 -22.13 -13.95
C ALA A 48 7.40 -20.94 -14.86
N LEU A 49 7.92 -19.74 -14.58
CA LEU A 49 7.66 -18.54 -15.39
C LEU A 49 8.11 -18.71 -16.84
N PHE A 50 9.23 -19.40 -17.10
CA PHE A 50 9.64 -19.75 -18.47
C PHE A 50 8.65 -20.65 -19.19
N ARG A 51 8.00 -21.58 -18.46
CA ARG A 51 7.01 -22.51 -19.04
C ARG A 51 5.65 -21.87 -19.28
N PHE A 52 5.32 -20.81 -18.53
CA PHE A 52 3.97 -20.20 -18.56
C PHE A 52 3.76 -19.20 -19.70
N ASN A 53 4.73 -19.05 -20.59
CA ASN A 53 4.65 -18.11 -21.71
C ASN A 53 4.26 -16.71 -21.24
N VAL A 54 5.00 -16.19 -20.26
CA VAL A 54 4.83 -14.81 -19.76
C VAL A 54 5.04 -13.85 -20.92
N THR A 55 4.10 -12.94 -21.13
CA THR A 55 4.13 -11.99 -22.25
C THR A 55 4.56 -10.57 -21.82
N SER A 56 4.49 -10.25 -20.54
CA SER A 56 4.90 -8.96 -19.98
C SER A 56 5.14 -9.07 -18.48
N LEU A 57 5.99 -8.19 -17.97
CA LEU A 57 6.21 -7.98 -16.55
C LEU A 57 5.67 -6.61 -16.14
N VAL A 58 5.00 -6.57 -15.00
CA VAL A 58 4.56 -5.33 -14.36
C VAL A 58 5.14 -5.29 -12.97
N VAL A 59 5.86 -4.23 -12.66
CA VAL A 59 6.48 -4.00 -11.34
C VAL A 59 5.75 -2.86 -10.66
N ASP A 60 5.09 -3.16 -9.57
CA ASP A 60 4.52 -2.16 -8.68
C ASP A 60 5.53 -1.78 -7.60
N GLU A 61 5.38 -0.59 -7.01
CA GLU A 61 6.31 -0.01 -6.04
C GLU A 61 7.78 -0.09 -6.51
N ALA A 62 8.01 0.25 -7.77
CA ALA A 62 9.32 0.12 -8.39
C ALA A 62 10.45 0.91 -7.69
N HIS A 63 10.11 1.90 -6.85
CA HIS A 63 11.07 2.61 -6.01
C HIS A 63 11.81 1.68 -5.03
N CYS A 64 11.23 0.52 -4.71
CA CYS A 64 11.87 -0.48 -3.84
C CYS A 64 13.18 -1.06 -4.45
N VAL A 65 13.46 -0.83 -5.73
CA VAL A 65 14.73 -1.24 -6.34
C VAL A 65 15.88 -0.29 -5.98
N SER A 66 15.55 0.93 -5.52
CA SER A 66 16.54 1.97 -5.22
C SER A 66 17.13 1.80 -3.82
N GLN A 67 18.46 1.77 -3.75
CA GLN A 67 19.19 1.78 -2.47
C GLN A 67 19.09 3.11 -1.73
N TRP A 68 18.77 4.18 -2.44
CA TRP A 68 18.55 5.52 -1.88
C TRP A 68 17.09 5.73 -1.49
N GLY A 69 16.20 4.81 -1.88
CA GLY A 69 14.78 4.85 -1.54
C GLY A 69 14.52 4.50 -0.06
N HIS A 70 13.45 5.03 0.46
CA HIS A 70 13.02 4.80 1.85
C HIS A 70 12.55 3.35 2.15
N ASP A 71 12.32 2.53 1.13
CA ASP A 71 11.84 1.13 1.24
C ASP A 71 12.62 0.19 0.31
N PHE A 72 13.95 0.24 0.38
CA PHE A 72 14.79 -0.65 -0.42
C PHE A 72 14.55 -2.12 -0.09
N ARG A 73 14.31 -2.92 -1.14
CA ARG A 73 14.11 -4.38 -1.03
C ARG A 73 15.04 -5.12 -2.00
N PRO A 74 16.04 -5.83 -1.51
CA PRO A 74 17.02 -6.52 -2.35
C PRO A 74 16.42 -7.47 -3.38
N ASP A 75 15.26 -8.09 -3.07
CA ASP A 75 14.59 -9.02 -3.98
C ASP A 75 14.10 -8.36 -5.28
N TYR A 76 13.87 -7.04 -5.28
CA TYR A 76 13.50 -6.30 -6.49
C TYR A 76 14.63 -6.27 -7.54
N LEU A 77 15.89 -6.39 -7.13
CA LEU A 77 17.02 -6.44 -8.07
C LEU A 77 16.95 -7.65 -9.00
N ARG A 78 16.35 -8.75 -8.54
CA ARG A 78 16.18 -9.97 -9.32
C ARG A 78 15.19 -9.81 -10.48
N ILE A 79 14.29 -8.83 -10.42
CA ILE A 79 13.30 -8.59 -11.46
C ILE A 79 13.98 -8.15 -12.77
N GLY A 80 15.04 -7.35 -12.70
CA GLY A 80 15.83 -6.95 -13.87
C GLY A 80 16.48 -8.15 -14.56
N GLU A 81 17.06 -9.08 -13.78
CA GLU A 81 17.65 -10.33 -14.30
C GLU A 81 16.57 -11.24 -14.93
N LEU A 82 15.44 -11.39 -14.26
CA LEU A 82 14.31 -12.16 -14.76
C LEU A 82 13.80 -11.60 -16.09
N ARG A 83 13.64 -10.27 -16.21
CA ARG A 83 13.24 -9.63 -17.47
C ARG A 83 14.16 -9.97 -18.61
N LYS A 84 15.49 -9.88 -18.37
CA LYS A 84 16.51 -10.24 -19.40
C LYS A 84 16.33 -11.68 -19.84
N SER A 85 16.16 -12.58 -18.89
CA SER A 85 16.02 -14.01 -19.16
C SER A 85 14.73 -14.36 -19.90
N LEU A 86 13.61 -13.71 -19.57
CA LEU A 86 12.30 -13.92 -20.22
C LEU A 86 12.19 -13.18 -21.55
N CYS A 87 13.00 -12.14 -21.77
CA CYS A 87 12.98 -11.31 -22.99
C CYS A 87 11.62 -10.67 -23.29
N VAL A 88 10.94 -10.16 -22.25
CA VAL A 88 9.59 -9.59 -22.35
C VAL A 88 9.56 -8.09 -22.04
N PRO A 89 8.56 -7.35 -22.53
CA PRO A 89 8.32 -5.97 -22.11
C PRO A 89 8.12 -5.84 -20.60
N LEU A 90 8.58 -4.71 -20.04
CA LEU A 90 8.41 -4.38 -18.62
C LEU A 90 7.78 -3.00 -18.48
N ALA A 91 6.80 -2.91 -17.59
CA ALA A 91 6.27 -1.65 -17.09
C ALA A 91 6.55 -1.53 -15.59
N ALA A 92 7.06 -0.39 -15.15
CA ALA A 92 7.36 -0.10 -13.76
C ALA A 92 6.49 1.06 -13.27
N PHE A 93 5.84 0.87 -12.13
CA PHE A 93 4.97 1.87 -11.51
C PHE A 93 5.48 2.21 -10.11
N THR A 94 5.40 3.47 -9.77
CA THR A 94 5.67 3.96 -8.42
C THR A 94 4.93 5.26 -8.17
N ALA A 95 4.48 5.45 -6.93
CA ALA A 95 3.86 6.70 -6.50
C ALA A 95 4.91 7.77 -6.16
N THR A 96 6.12 7.36 -5.76
CA THR A 96 7.19 8.23 -5.27
C THR A 96 8.50 7.87 -5.96
N ALA A 97 9.03 8.77 -6.77
CA ALA A 97 10.35 8.62 -7.35
C ALA A 97 10.95 9.99 -7.64
N ASP A 98 11.96 10.38 -6.90
CA ASP A 98 12.82 11.50 -7.22
C ASP A 98 13.70 11.20 -8.43
N LYS A 99 14.58 12.11 -8.78
CA LYS A 99 15.43 11.96 -9.97
C LYS A 99 16.39 10.79 -9.83
N GLU A 100 16.98 10.63 -8.68
CA GLU A 100 17.95 9.59 -8.33
C GLU A 100 17.29 8.21 -8.36
N THR A 101 16.15 8.07 -7.73
CA THR A 101 15.36 6.82 -7.75
C THR A 101 14.93 6.44 -9.17
N ARG A 102 14.52 7.39 -10.01
CA ARG A 102 14.19 7.11 -11.42
C ARG A 102 15.38 6.64 -12.22
N GLN A 103 16.57 7.18 -11.94
CA GLN A 103 17.78 6.74 -12.57
C GLN A 103 18.10 5.29 -12.18
N GLU A 104 18.05 4.93 -10.90
CA GLU A 104 18.26 3.56 -10.45
C GLU A 104 17.22 2.59 -11.01
N ILE A 105 15.94 2.97 -11.06
CA ILE A 105 14.89 2.17 -11.73
C ILE A 105 15.30 1.88 -13.19
N THR A 106 15.78 2.89 -13.91
CA THR A 106 16.21 2.73 -15.30
C THR A 106 17.41 1.79 -15.40
N GLU A 107 18.40 1.95 -14.56
CA GLU A 107 19.60 1.11 -14.54
C GLU A 107 19.31 -0.34 -14.16
N ARG A 108 18.51 -0.55 -13.09
CA ARG A 108 18.30 -1.88 -12.50
C ARG A 108 17.20 -2.69 -13.20
N LEU A 109 16.11 -2.05 -13.62
CA LEU A 109 14.99 -2.75 -14.26
C LEU A 109 15.04 -2.71 -15.79
N PHE A 110 15.64 -1.68 -16.38
CA PHE A 110 15.68 -1.49 -17.84
C PHE A 110 17.08 -1.60 -18.44
N ASP A 111 18.06 -2.02 -17.65
CA ASP A 111 19.45 -2.22 -18.11
C ASP A 111 20.11 -0.95 -18.69
N GLY A 112 19.79 0.20 -18.12
CA GLY A 112 20.25 1.50 -18.59
C GLY A 112 19.62 2.00 -19.89
N VAL A 113 18.74 1.20 -20.52
CA VAL A 113 17.98 1.63 -21.69
C VAL A 113 16.84 2.54 -21.25
N ALA A 114 16.82 3.78 -21.75
CA ALA A 114 15.80 4.76 -21.38
C ALA A 114 14.37 4.27 -21.74
N PRO A 115 13.50 4.03 -20.74
CA PRO A 115 12.12 3.67 -21.01
C PRO A 115 11.28 4.88 -21.42
N LYS A 116 10.10 4.64 -21.98
CA LYS A 116 9.13 5.70 -22.09
C LYS A 116 8.59 6.06 -20.70
N VAL A 117 8.76 7.31 -20.30
CA VAL A 117 8.41 7.79 -18.97
C VAL A 117 7.14 8.62 -19.03
N PHE A 118 6.20 8.32 -18.12
CA PHE A 118 4.99 9.09 -17.91
C PHE A 118 5.05 9.66 -16.49
N LEU A 119 5.13 10.98 -16.38
CA LEU A 119 5.15 11.68 -15.09
C LEU A 119 3.84 12.43 -14.92
N HIS A 120 3.15 12.14 -13.84
CA HIS A 120 2.01 12.93 -13.38
C HIS A 120 2.41 13.76 -12.16
N GLY A 121 1.84 14.93 -12.02
CA GLY A 121 2.06 15.78 -10.85
C GLY A 121 1.54 15.13 -9.56
N PHE A 122 2.09 15.60 -8.44
CA PHE A 122 1.67 15.17 -7.10
C PHE A 122 0.38 15.87 -6.62
N ASP A 123 -0.14 16.81 -7.41
CA ASP A 123 -1.30 17.59 -7.01
C ASP A 123 -2.56 16.72 -6.92
N ARG A 124 -3.21 16.83 -5.78
CA ARG A 124 -4.50 16.19 -5.48
C ARG A 124 -5.49 17.28 -5.06
N PRO A 125 -6.06 18.01 -6.03
CA PRO A 125 -6.90 19.19 -5.75
C PRO A 125 -8.17 18.86 -4.97
N ASN A 126 -8.56 17.59 -4.93
CA ASN A 126 -9.70 17.13 -4.15
C ASN A 126 -9.38 16.84 -2.68
N ILE A 127 -8.11 16.93 -2.26
CA ILE A 127 -7.70 16.69 -0.87
C ILE A 127 -7.31 18.01 -0.21
N TYR A 128 -8.06 18.42 0.80
CA TYR A 128 -7.73 19.58 1.62
C TYR A 128 -6.73 19.21 2.72
N LEU A 129 -5.59 19.88 2.76
CA LEU A 129 -4.53 19.63 3.75
C LEU A 129 -4.67 20.58 4.94
N SER A 130 -4.74 20.06 6.16
CA SER A 130 -4.74 20.85 7.38
C SER A 130 -3.72 20.35 8.41
N PHE A 131 -3.09 21.29 9.09
CA PHE A 131 -2.08 21.03 10.12
C PHE A 131 -2.45 21.76 11.41
N ALA A 132 -2.20 21.13 12.55
CA ALA A 132 -2.40 21.74 13.86
C ALA A 132 -1.29 21.34 14.84
N VAL A 133 -0.92 22.29 15.70
CA VAL A 133 0.02 22.00 16.79
C VAL A 133 -0.62 21.06 17.79
N LYS A 134 0.13 20.07 18.27
CA LYS A 134 -0.30 19.13 19.30
C LYS A 134 -0.59 19.89 20.62
N ASP A 135 -1.83 19.74 21.06
CA ASP A 135 -2.30 20.14 22.40
C ASP A 135 -3.33 19.11 22.85
N ASN A 136 -2.95 18.04 23.48
CA ASN A 136 -3.79 16.89 23.75
C ASN A 136 -4.28 16.18 22.48
N PRO A 137 -3.40 15.43 21.78
CA PRO A 137 -3.72 14.79 20.49
C PRO A 137 -4.97 13.91 20.52
N ARG A 138 -5.21 13.18 21.63
CA ARG A 138 -6.43 12.36 21.79
C ARG A 138 -7.68 13.21 21.68
N ARG A 139 -7.76 14.32 22.40
CA ARG A 139 -8.92 15.23 22.36
C ARG A 139 -9.10 15.82 20.97
N GLN A 140 -8.00 16.31 20.36
CA GLN A 140 -8.03 16.91 19.02
C GLN A 140 -8.55 15.94 17.97
N ILE A 141 -8.12 14.66 18.00
CA ILE A 141 -8.60 13.62 17.11
C ILE A 141 -10.10 13.33 17.35
N LEU A 142 -10.53 13.21 18.59
CA LEU A 142 -11.95 13.00 18.91
C LEU A 142 -12.83 14.16 18.41
N GLU A 143 -12.42 15.39 18.61
CA GLU A 143 -13.11 16.59 18.11
C GLU A 143 -13.17 16.62 16.58
N PHE A 144 -12.07 16.28 15.92
CA PHE A 144 -12.00 16.19 14.45
C PHE A 144 -13.00 15.15 13.92
N VAL A 145 -13.00 13.94 14.48
CA VAL A 145 -13.87 12.84 14.07
C VAL A 145 -15.35 13.11 14.39
N SER A 146 -15.64 13.77 15.51
CA SER A 146 -17.04 14.05 15.93
C SER A 146 -17.86 14.84 14.90
N ARG A 147 -17.17 15.65 14.09
CA ARG A 147 -17.77 16.46 13.01
C ARG A 147 -17.95 15.68 11.70
N ARG A 148 -17.48 14.41 11.63
CA ARG A 148 -17.43 13.57 10.40
C ARG A 148 -18.14 12.22 10.61
N LYS A 149 -19.26 12.25 11.31
CA LYS A 149 -20.04 11.04 11.61
C LYS A 149 -20.44 10.31 10.32
N GLY A 150 -20.24 9.00 10.32
CA GLY A 150 -20.61 8.14 9.17
C GLY A 150 -19.67 8.25 7.97
N GLN A 151 -18.57 9.01 8.06
CA GLN A 151 -17.57 9.07 7.00
C GLN A 151 -16.42 8.11 7.30
N PRO A 152 -16.02 7.26 6.34
CA PRO A 152 -14.87 6.38 6.51
C PRO A 152 -13.58 7.19 6.54
N GLY A 153 -12.68 6.81 7.45
CA GLY A 153 -11.40 7.49 7.61
C GLY A 153 -10.32 6.64 8.22
N ILE A 154 -9.10 7.11 8.14
CA ILE A 154 -7.92 6.47 8.72
C ILE A 154 -7.23 7.44 9.68
N ILE A 155 -6.79 6.93 10.83
CA ILE A 155 -5.98 7.68 11.79
C ILE A 155 -4.64 6.96 11.93
N TYR A 156 -3.56 7.62 11.55
CA TYR A 156 -2.21 7.09 11.70
C TYR A 156 -1.61 7.50 13.04
N CYS A 157 -0.99 6.51 13.71
CA CYS A 157 -0.33 6.66 15.01
C CYS A 157 1.08 6.08 14.95
N GLY A 158 2.01 6.69 15.67
CA GLY A 158 3.40 6.25 15.72
C GLY A 158 3.63 4.95 16.50
N THR A 159 2.71 4.56 17.40
CA THR A 159 2.86 3.36 18.26
C THR A 159 1.61 2.49 18.28
N ARG A 160 1.81 1.18 18.54
CA ARG A 160 0.73 0.20 18.69
C ARG A 160 -0.22 0.57 19.82
N ALA A 161 0.32 0.89 21.00
CA ALA A 161 -0.50 1.26 22.17
C ALA A 161 -1.38 2.49 21.91
N LYS A 162 -0.87 3.46 21.14
CA LYS A 162 -1.63 4.66 20.79
C LYS A 162 -2.79 4.33 19.83
N THR A 163 -2.60 3.36 18.92
CA THR A 163 -3.70 2.92 18.03
C THR A 163 -4.85 2.33 18.83
N GLU A 164 -4.56 1.46 19.79
CA GLU A 164 -5.57 0.83 20.64
C GLU A 164 -6.27 1.87 21.53
N THR A 165 -5.50 2.78 22.13
CA THR A 165 -6.05 3.82 23.02
C THR A 165 -7.01 4.76 22.29
N ILE A 166 -6.64 5.22 21.10
CA ILE A 166 -7.49 6.12 20.30
C ILE A 166 -8.71 5.37 19.75
N ALA A 167 -8.54 4.13 19.28
CA ALA A 167 -9.66 3.31 18.80
C ALA A 167 -10.70 3.08 19.89
N ASN A 168 -10.26 2.73 21.10
CA ASN A 168 -11.18 2.54 22.23
C ASN A 168 -11.90 3.84 22.60
N ALA A 169 -11.21 4.97 22.63
CA ALA A 169 -11.83 6.26 22.91
C ALA A 169 -12.91 6.66 21.87
N LEU A 170 -12.66 6.38 20.60
CA LEU A 170 -13.64 6.61 19.53
C LEU A 170 -14.84 5.66 19.64
N LYS A 171 -14.60 4.40 20.03
CA LYS A 171 -15.67 3.43 20.28
C LYS A 171 -16.57 3.85 21.45
N GLU A 172 -15.97 4.33 22.54
CA GLU A 172 -16.69 4.90 23.68
C GLU A 172 -17.52 6.13 23.29
N ALA A 173 -17.03 6.92 22.32
CA ALA A 173 -17.75 8.06 21.75
C ALA A 173 -18.82 7.66 20.71
N GLY A 174 -19.06 6.37 20.49
CA GLY A 174 -20.12 5.85 19.61
C GLY A 174 -19.77 5.76 18.13
N HIS A 175 -18.48 5.78 17.77
CA HIS A 175 -18.03 5.57 16.38
C HIS A 175 -17.78 4.10 16.09
N SER A 176 -18.07 3.64 14.85
CA SER A 176 -17.60 2.35 14.35
C SER A 176 -16.11 2.45 14.10
N THR A 177 -15.30 1.71 14.84
CA THR A 177 -13.85 1.80 14.79
C THR A 177 -13.17 0.47 15.07
N CYS A 178 -12.00 0.29 14.52
CA CYS A 178 -11.06 -0.79 14.84
C CYS A 178 -9.63 -0.26 14.84
N HIS A 179 -8.73 -0.97 15.53
CA HIS A 179 -7.31 -0.71 15.47
C HIS A 179 -6.62 -1.69 14.52
N TYR A 180 -5.43 -1.29 14.01
CA TYR A 180 -4.62 -2.12 13.13
C TYR A 180 -3.12 -1.83 13.32
N HIS A 181 -2.33 -2.86 13.57
CA HIS A 181 -0.88 -2.74 13.65
C HIS A 181 -0.19 -4.10 13.37
N GLY A 182 1.09 -4.07 13.04
CA GLY A 182 1.87 -5.26 12.69
C GLY A 182 2.05 -6.30 13.81
N GLY A 183 1.69 -5.97 15.06
CA GLY A 183 1.68 -6.92 16.18
C GLY A 183 0.44 -7.78 16.29
N MET A 184 -0.61 -7.51 15.48
CA MET A 184 -1.82 -8.33 15.46
C MET A 184 -1.62 -9.62 14.68
N PRO A 185 -2.33 -10.72 15.06
CA PRO A 185 -2.40 -11.93 14.26
C PRO A 185 -2.84 -11.66 12.81
N ALA A 186 -2.32 -12.45 11.86
CA ALA A 186 -2.62 -12.25 10.45
C ALA A 186 -4.12 -12.34 10.13
N GLU A 187 -4.84 -13.25 10.80
CA GLU A 187 -6.28 -13.41 10.63
C GLU A 187 -7.07 -12.16 11.08
N GLU A 188 -6.70 -11.59 12.22
CA GLU A 188 -7.33 -10.37 12.73
C GLU A 188 -7.07 -9.19 11.78
N ARG A 189 -5.86 -9.08 11.24
CA ARG A 189 -5.53 -8.05 10.26
C ARG A 189 -6.39 -8.18 9.01
N ARG A 190 -6.52 -9.40 8.45
CA ARG A 190 -7.40 -9.68 7.30
C ARG A 190 -8.87 -9.33 7.59
N LEU A 191 -9.33 -9.60 8.81
CA LEU A 191 -10.69 -9.26 9.22
C LEU A 191 -10.91 -7.74 9.20
N VAL A 192 -9.97 -6.96 9.74
CA VAL A 192 -10.04 -5.49 9.72
C VAL A 192 -10.01 -4.95 8.30
N GLU A 193 -9.11 -5.47 7.45
CA GLU A 193 -9.00 -5.09 6.03
C GLU A 193 -10.31 -5.34 5.27
N ASN A 194 -10.89 -6.53 5.44
CA ASN A 194 -12.17 -6.90 4.82
C ASN A 194 -13.33 -6.03 5.31
N ARG A 195 -13.40 -5.78 6.62
CA ARG A 195 -14.41 -4.89 7.19
C ARG A 195 -14.29 -3.48 6.63
N PHE A 196 -13.07 -2.94 6.57
CA PHE A 196 -12.85 -1.59 6.05
C PHE A 196 -13.24 -1.47 4.58
N ALA A 197 -13.01 -2.50 3.78
CA ALA A 197 -13.37 -2.50 2.37
C ALA A 197 -14.89 -2.41 2.12
N VAL A 198 -15.72 -2.99 3.01
CA VAL A 198 -17.16 -3.14 2.77
C VAL A 198 -18.05 -2.35 3.74
N GLU A 199 -17.55 -1.99 4.92
CA GLU A 199 -18.32 -1.31 5.94
C GLU A 199 -18.31 0.21 5.71
N ASP A 200 -19.50 0.81 5.66
CA ASP A 200 -19.63 2.25 5.52
C ASP A 200 -19.32 2.95 6.86
N GLY A 201 -18.60 4.07 6.77
CA GLY A 201 -18.31 4.90 7.94
C GLY A 201 -17.34 4.29 8.96
N LEU A 202 -16.72 3.13 8.67
CA LEU A 202 -15.72 2.54 9.55
C LEU A 202 -14.46 3.42 9.62
N ILE A 203 -13.96 3.60 10.84
CA ILE A 203 -12.71 4.31 11.11
C ILE A 203 -11.65 3.30 11.50
N VAL A 204 -10.51 3.32 10.82
CA VAL A 204 -9.35 2.50 11.19
C VAL A 204 -8.30 3.37 11.86
N VAL A 205 -7.91 3.01 13.08
CA VAL A 205 -6.79 3.62 13.80
C VAL A 205 -5.58 2.70 13.66
N ALA A 206 -4.53 3.17 13.01
CA ALA A 206 -3.47 2.27 12.57
C ALA A 206 -2.05 2.83 12.73
N THR A 207 -1.08 1.93 12.75
CA THR A 207 0.31 2.28 12.39
C THR A 207 0.47 2.25 10.88
N VAL A 208 1.63 2.66 10.38
CA VAL A 208 2.01 2.58 8.94
C VAL A 208 1.84 1.18 8.33
N ALA A 209 1.69 0.14 9.16
CA ALA A 209 1.41 -1.23 8.70
C ALA A 209 0.05 -1.37 7.98
N PHE A 210 -0.89 -0.44 8.20
CA PHE A 210 -2.17 -0.37 7.48
C PHE A 210 -1.99 0.52 6.27
N GLY A 211 -1.67 -0.09 5.16
CA GLY A 211 -1.35 0.72 4.00
C GLY A 211 -1.34 -0.05 2.70
N MET A 212 -0.39 -0.94 2.50
CA MET A 212 -0.29 -1.70 1.26
C MET A 212 -1.56 -2.54 1.05
N GLY A 213 -2.15 -2.43 -0.14
CA GLY A 213 -3.34 -3.21 -0.50
C GLY A 213 -4.69 -2.61 -0.08
N ILE A 214 -4.73 -1.47 0.60
CA ILE A 214 -6.00 -0.78 0.92
C ILE A 214 -6.49 -0.03 -0.32
N ASP A 215 -7.59 -0.52 -0.87
CA ASP A 215 -8.24 0.06 -2.06
C ASP A 215 -9.72 0.36 -1.80
N LYS A 216 -9.98 1.25 -0.83
CA LYS A 216 -11.28 1.84 -0.57
C LYS A 216 -11.32 3.23 -1.20
N PRO A 217 -12.10 3.45 -2.27
CA PRO A 217 -12.05 4.69 -3.04
C PRO A 217 -12.64 5.90 -2.31
N ASP A 218 -13.59 5.66 -1.42
CA ASP A 218 -14.42 6.66 -0.75
C ASP A 218 -13.91 7.08 0.63
N ILE A 219 -12.63 6.89 0.96
CA ILE A 219 -12.05 7.40 2.21
C ILE A 219 -12.17 8.92 2.21
N ARG A 220 -12.91 9.48 3.16
CA ARG A 220 -13.20 10.92 3.20
C ARG A 220 -12.16 11.73 3.94
N TRP A 221 -11.41 11.11 4.83
CA TRP A 221 -10.37 11.81 5.56
C TRP A 221 -9.25 10.90 6.06
N VAL A 222 -8.07 11.47 6.19
CA VAL A 222 -6.91 10.84 6.83
C VAL A 222 -6.40 11.78 7.92
N ALA A 223 -6.24 11.27 9.14
CA ALA A 223 -5.68 12.02 10.25
C ALA A 223 -4.36 11.41 10.73
N HIS A 224 -3.43 12.25 11.16
CA HIS A 224 -2.16 11.84 11.75
C HIS A 224 -2.11 12.33 13.19
N ALA A 225 -2.13 11.39 14.14
CA ALA A 225 -1.93 11.69 15.57
C ALA A 225 -0.44 11.91 15.91
N ASP A 226 0.43 11.47 15.03
CA ASP A 226 1.88 11.70 15.04
C ASP A 226 2.36 12.02 13.63
N LEU A 227 3.40 12.84 13.50
CA LEU A 227 3.94 13.22 12.20
C LEU A 227 4.53 11.99 11.49
N PRO A 228 4.25 11.77 10.20
CA PRO A 228 4.90 10.73 9.40
C PRO A 228 6.42 10.91 9.36
N LYS A 229 7.14 9.81 9.21
CA LYS A 229 8.62 9.79 9.25
C LYS A 229 9.29 10.53 8.09
N SER A 230 8.60 10.66 6.98
CA SER A 230 9.09 11.35 5.78
C SER A 230 7.95 11.95 4.98
N ILE A 231 8.29 12.85 4.06
CA ILE A 231 7.32 13.46 3.15
C ILE A 231 6.71 12.43 2.19
N GLU A 232 7.45 11.42 1.81
CA GLU A 232 7.01 10.32 0.96
C GLU A 232 5.95 9.48 1.69
N SER A 233 6.23 9.12 2.96
CA SER A 233 5.26 8.42 3.82
C SER A 233 3.99 9.26 3.99
N PHE A 234 4.14 10.55 4.29
CA PHE A 234 3.00 11.46 4.39
C PHE A 234 2.16 11.45 3.11
N TYR A 235 2.82 11.58 1.94
CA TYR A 235 2.14 11.60 0.65
C TYR A 235 1.41 10.29 0.34
N GLN A 236 2.03 9.14 0.62
CA GLN A 236 1.41 7.84 0.46
C GLN A 236 0.19 7.63 1.38
N GLU A 237 0.27 8.14 2.62
CA GLU A 237 -0.79 8.01 3.61
C GLU A 237 -1.99 8.90 3.26
N ILE A 238 -1.77 10.17 2.95
CA ILE A 238 -2.85 11.08 2.53
C ILE A 238 -3.44 10.70 1.17
N GLY A 239 -2.63 10.13 0.28
CA GLY A 239 -3.03 9.67 -1.05
C GLY A 239 -4.10 8.56 -1.04
N ARG A 240 -4.42 7.99 0.12
CA ARG A 240 -5.53 7.04 0.30
C ARG A 240 -6.89 7.72 0.29
N ALA A 241 -6.94 9.00 0.65
CA ALA A 241 -8.18 9.76 0.70
C ALA A 241 -8.66 10.14 -0.71
N GLY A 242 -9.97 10.11 -0.93
CA GLY A 242 -10.62 10.61 -2.14
C GLY A 242 -10.13 10.02 -3.46
N ARG A 243 -9.87 8.71 -3.52
CA ARG A 243 -9.46 8.04 -4.76
C ARG A 243 -10.54 8.03 -5.84
N ASP A 244 -11.79 8.18 -5.42
CA ASP A 244 -12.94 8.35 -6.32
C ASP A 244 -13.04 9.76 -6.93
N GLY A 245 -12.10 10.68 -6.61
CA GLY A 245 -12.12 12.07 -7.03
C GLY A 245 -13.03 12.96 -6.19
N GLY A 246 -13.77 12.40 -5.25
CA GLY A 246 -14.61 13.15 -4.33
C GLY A 246 -13.80 13.97 -3.32
N PRO A 247 -14.42 15.01 -2.71
CA PRO A 247 -13.75 15.82 -1.70
C PRO A 247 -13.29 14.99 -0.52
N ALA A 248 -12.06 15.21 -0.12
CA ALA A 248 -11.45 14.59 1.06
C ALA A 248 -10.57 15.58 1.80
N GLU A 249 -10.22 15.27 3.04
CA GLU A 249 -9.38 16.14 3.85
C GLU A 249 -8.36 15.38 4.67
N THR A 250 -7.32 16.08 5.08
CA THR A 250 -6.34 15.55 6.01
C THR A 250 -6.22 16.45 7.24
N TYR A 251 -5.87 15.83 8.35
CA TYR A 251 -5.63 16.53 9.62
C TYR A 251 -4.38 15.99 10.29
N THR A 252 -3.31 16.76 10.23
CA THR A 252 -2.01 16.32 10.73
C THR A 252 -1.61 17.12 11.97
N LEU A 253 -1.42 16.42 13.07
CA LEU A 253 -0.90 16.96 14.31
C LEU A 253 0.64 16.92 14.28
N TYR A 254 1.26 18.00 14.70
CA TYR A 254 2.72 18.09 14.81
C TYR A 254 3.14 18.78 16.12
N GLY A 255 4.30 18.42 16.63
CA GLY A 255 4.84 18.97 17.87
C GLY A 255 6.36 18.85 17.95
N PRO A 256 6.98 19.43 18.99
CA PRO A 256 8.42 19.38 19.17
C PRO A 256 8.99 17.99 19.43
N GLU A 257 8.13 17.03 19.76
CA GLU A 257 8.50 15.65 20.05
C GLU A 257 8.49 14.71 18.82
N ASP A 258 8.10 15.23 17.65
CA ASP A 258 8.05 14.44 16.40
C ASP A 258 9.41 14.31 15.70
#